data_ba3be345fb594fc4ffc2b74c67645646
#
_entry.id   ba3be345fb594fc4ffc2b74c67645646
#
_cell.length_a   1.000
_cell.length_b   1.000
_cell.length_c   1.000
_cell.angle_alpha   90.00
_cell.angle_beta   90.00
_cell.angle_gamma   90.00
#
_symmetry.space_group_name_H-M   'P 1'
#
loop_
_entity.id
_entity.type
_entity.pdbx_description
1 polymer ?
#
loop_
_entity_poly.entity_id
_entity_poly.type
_entity_poly.pdbx_seq_one_letter_code
_entity_poly.pdbx_strand_id
1 'polypeptide(L)'
;MNENTENVDVVETPVELTAGEMLRNARTTGRRKREISTIAKQLCIREEFLQALEEGNYTFIPETVYILGFARNYAMELGFNPDEIVTKIKQEMGVYIRRSRKAL
;
A
#
# COMPACT_ATOMS: atom_id res chain seq x y z
N MET A 1 15.96 -14.42 32.58
CA MET A 1 15.60 -14.29 32.24
C MET A 1 15.02 -13.78 31.78
N ASN A 2 14.88 -13.55 31.66
CA ASN A 2 14.44 -13.23 31.17
C ASN A 2 14.16 -12.26 30.40
N GLU A 3 14.78 -11.58 30.24
CA GLU A 3 14.68 -10.46 29.42
C GLU A 3 14.19 -10.78 28.09
N ASN A 4 14.37 -11.94 27.75
CA ASN A 4 13.83 -12.40 26.53
C ASN A 4 12.40 -12.24 26.46
N THR A 5 11.78 -12.21 27.55
CA THR A 5 10.36 -12.11 27.59
C THR A 5 9.87 -10.87 26.96
N GLU A 6 10.54 -9.79 27.19
CA GLU A 6 10.09 -8.57 26.58
C GLU A 6 10.21 -8.60 25.10
N ASN A 7 11.28 -9.18 24.66
CA ASN A 7 11.44 -9.29 23.24
C ASN A 7 10.34 -10.10 22.62
N VAL A 8 9.99 -11.13 23.28
CA VAL A 8 8.95 -11.99 22.80
C VAL A 8 7.66 -11.24 22.64
N ASP A 9 7.36 -10.37 23.59
CA ASP A 9 6.14 -9.59 23.51
C ASP A 9 6.10 -8.79 22.22
N VAL A 10 7.18 -8.16 21.91
CA VAL A 10 7.21 -7.37 20.71
C VAL A 10 7.02 -8.24 19.49
N VAL A 11 7.67 -9.37 19.50
CA VAL A 11 7.61 -10.26 18.36
C VAL A 11 6.22 -10.83 18.18
N GLU A 12 5.53 -11.02 19.26
CA GLU A 12 4.23 -11.64 19.18
C GLU A 12 3.19 -10.76 18.55
N THR A 13 3.42 -9.49 18.49
CA THR A 13 2.49 -8.61 17.85
C THR A 13 2.78 -8.60 16.36
N PRO A 14 1.95 -9.21 15.55
CA PRO A 14 2.26 -9.25 14.13
C PRO A 14 2.20 -7.86 13.57
N VAL A 15 3.17 -7.57 12.74
CA VAL A 15 3.20 -6.30 12.05
C VAL A 15 2.54 -6.51 10.71
N GLU A 16 1.38 -5.92 10.55
CA GLU A 16 0.70 -6.03 9.28
C GLU A 16 1.41 -5.18 8.25
N LEU A 17 1.59 -5.75 7.08
CA LEU A 17 2.14 -4.98 5.99
C LEU A 17 1.13 -3.94 5.54
N THR A 18 1.62 -2.78 5.17
CA THR A 18 0.75 -1.81 4.53
C THR A 18 0.41 -2.28 3.13
N ALA A 19 -0.62 -1.67 2.55
CA ALA A 19 -0.98 -1.98 1.17
C ALA A 19 0.20 -1.75 0.24
N GLY A 20 0.92 -0.64 0.45
CA GLY A 20 2.07 -0.34 -0.39
C GLY A 20 3.16 -1.39 -0.27
N GLU A 21 3.41 -1.85 0.94
CA GLU A 21 4.41 -2.89 1.16
C GLU A 21 4.01 -4.20 0.48
N MET A 22 2.73 -4.52 0.53
CA MET A 22 2.23 -5.71 -0.14
C MET A 22 2.44 -5.62 -1.64
N LEU A 23 2.14 -4.46 -2.21
CA LEU A 23 2.34 -4.24 -3.64
C LEU A 23 3.81 -4.34 -4.01
N ARG A 24 4.66 -3.68 -3.24
CA ARG A 24 6.09 -3.72 -3.51
C ARG A 24 6.64 -5.14 -3.41
N ASN A 25 6.25 -5.85 -2.38
CA ASN A 25 6.74 -7.22 -2.22
C ASN A 25 6.35 -8.09 -3.39
N ALA A 26 5.11 -7.97 -3.84
CA ALA A 26 4.67 -8.76 -4.98
C ALA A 26 5.41 -8.40 -6.25
N ARG A 27 5.74 -7.12 -6.39
CA ARG A 27 6.46 -6.68 -7.60
C ARG A 27 7.91 -7.15 -7.60
N THR A 28 8.53 -7.18 -6.43
CA THR A 28 9.97 -7.39 -6.35
C THR A 28 10.37 -8.82 -6.03
N THR A 29 9.44 -9.67 -5.64
CA THR A 29 9.75 -11.04 -5.30
C THR A 29 9.04 -11.97 -6.26
N GLY A 30 9.37 -13.24 -6.18
CA GLY A 30 8.73 -14.22 -7.02
C GLY A 30 9.42 -14.35 -8.37
N ARG A 31 8.78 -15.06 -9.26
CA ARG A 31 9.39 -15.38 -10.54
C ARG A 31 9.46 -14.23 -11.48
N ARG A 32 8.50 -13.34 -11.39
CA ARG A 32 8.40 -12.26 -12.36
C ARG A 32 8.63 -10.95 -11.68
N LYS A 33 9.84 -10.72 -11.27
CA LYS A 33 10.17 -9.40 -10.79
C LYS A 33 10.01 -8.42 -11.93
N ARG A 34 9.42 -7.29 -11.66
CA ARG A 34 9.23 -6.27 -12.67
C ARG A 34 9.64 -4.92 -12.15
N GLU A 35 10.23 -4.14 -13.03
CA GLU A 35 10.54 -2.76 -12.68
C GLU A 35 9.27 -1.95 -12.62
N ILE A 36 9.24 -1.00 -11.70
CA ILE A 36 8.06 -0.17 -11.56
C ILE A 36 7.80 0.62 -12.84
N SER A 37 8.85 1.00 -13.54
CA SER A 37 8.70 1.74 -14.78
C SER A 37 7.98 0.90 -15.85
N THR A 38 8.23 -0.38 -15.88
CA THR A 38 7.57 -1.26 -16.83
C THR A 38 6.08 -1.33 -16.56
N ILE A 39 5.72 -1.49 -15.29
CA ILE A 39 4.31 -1.57 -14.93
C ILE A 39 3.62 -0.25 -15.18
N ALA A 40 4.30 0.84 -14.88
CA ALA A 40 3.74 2.17 -15.11
C ALA A 40 3.35 2.36 -16.57
N LYS A 41 4.22 1.91 -17.46
CA LYS A 41 3.92 2.01 -18.89
C LYS A 41 2.74 1.16 -19.26
N GLN A 42 2.68 -0.05 -18.74
CA GLN A 42 1.57 -0.95 -19.05
C GLN A 42 0.24 -0.39 -18.58
N LEU A 43 0.24 0.25 -17.42
CA LEU A 43 -0.99 0.76 -16.84
C LEU A 43 -1.30 2.19 -17.26
N CYS A 44 -0.39 2.84 -17.96
CA CYS A 44 -0.52 4.24 -18.34
C CYS A 44 -0.69 5.13 -17.11
N ILE A 45 0.08 4.81 -16.07
CA ILE A 45 0.08 5.58 -14.84
C ILE A 45 1.51 6.05 -14.62
N ARG A 46 1.65 7.29 -14.19
CA ARG A 46 2.99 7.81 -13.94
C ARG A 46 3.70 6.98 -12.89
N GLU A 47 4.97 6.74 -13.14
CA GLU A 47 5.79 5.92 -12.26
C GLU A 47 5.80 6.47 -10.84
N GLU A 48 5.88 7.79 -10.69
CA GLU A 48 5.95 8.37 -9.35
C GLU A 48 4.67 8.15 -8.56
N PHE A 49 3.53 7.97 -9.24
CA PHE A 49 2.30 7.67 -8.51
C PHE A 49 2.30 6.22 -8.01
N LEU A 50 2.82 5.29 -8.81
CA LEU A 50 2.94 3.92 -8.33
C LEU A 50 3.93 3.84 -7.18
N GLN A 51 5.01 4.60 -7.27
CA GLN A 51 5.98 4.64 -6.21
C GLN A 51 5.37 5.21 -4.93
N ALA A 52 4.57 6.25 -5.06
CA ALA A 52 3.89 6.83 -3.91
C ALA A 52 2.97 5.81 -3.24
N LEU A 53 2.28 5.00 -4.04
CA LEU A 53 1.44 3.95 -3.46
C LEU A 53 2.26 2.95 -2.66
N GLU A 54 3.41 2.55 -3.19
CA GLU A 54 4.25 1.59 -2.48
C GLU A 54 4.79 2.16 -1.19
N GLU A 55 5.02 3.46 -1.16
CA GLU A 55 5.56 4.12 0.02
C GLU A 55 4.49 4.57 0.99
N GLY A 56 3.24 4.44 0.61
CA GLY A 56 2.15 4.91 1.46
C GLY A 56 2.06 6.42 1.50
N ASN A 57 2.64 7.08 0.52
CA ASN A 57 2.67 8.53 0.47
C ASN A 57 1.45 9.03 -0.30
N TYR A 58 0.30 8.92 0.34
CA TYR A 58 -0.96 9.22 -0.34
C TYR A 58 -1.16 10.70 -0.60
N THR A 59 -0.46 11.53 0.13
CA THR A 59 -0.60 12.97 -0.10
C THR A 59 0.08 13.43 -1.39
N PHE A 60 0.95 12.60 -1.94
CA PHE A 60 1.61 12.94 -3.19
C PHE A 60 0.65 12.92 -4.37
N ILE A 61 -0.40 12.10 -4.28
CA ILE A 61 -1.37 11.96 -5.35
C ILE A 61 -2.51 12.94 -5.07
N PRO A 62 -2.82 13.85 -6.00
CA PRO A 62 -3.68 15.00 -5.67
C PRO A 62 -5.10 14.66 -5.29
N GLU A 63 -5.67 13.60 -5.83
CA GLU A 63 -7.08 13.31 -5.58
C GLU A 63 -7.24 11.92 -5.03
N THR A 64 -8.06 11.80 -4.00
CA THR A 64 -8.30 10.49 -3.40
C THR A 64 -8.84 9.50 -4.42
N VAL A 65 -9.70 9.96 -5.31
CA VAL A 65 -10.27 9.05 -6.29
C VAL A 65 -9.18 8.45 -7.19
N TYR A 66 -8.14 9.23 -7.48
CA TYR A 66 -7.04 8.72 -8.28
C TYR A 66 -6.22 7.70 -7.50
N ILE A 67 -6.04 7.93 -6.20
CA ILE A 67 -5.33 6.97 -5.38
C ILE A 67 -5.99 5.61 -5.48
N LEU A 68 -7.29 5.58 -5.28
CA LEU A 68 -8.01 4.31 -5.27
C LEU A 68 -8.04 3.66 -6.65
N GLY A 69 -8.19 4.46 -7.69
CA GLY A 69 -8.20 3.92 -9.04
C GLY A 69 -6.84 3.37 -9.45
N PHE A 70 -5.77 4.10 -9.14
CA PHE A 70 -4.43 3.62 -9.44
C PHE A 70 -4.12 2.35 -8.65
N ALA A 71 -4.52 2.34 -7.39
CA ALA A 71 -4.27 1.18 -6.54
C ALA A 71 -5.01 -0.05 -7.06
N ARG A 72 -6.23 0.14 -7.51
CA ARG A 72 -7.01 -0.98 -8.06
C ARG A 72 -6.32 -1.58 -9.28
N ASN A 73 -5.88 -0.73 -10.17
CA ASN A 73 -5.21 -1.21 -11.39
C ASN A 73 -3.88 -1.88 -11.05
N TYR A 74 -3.13 -1.28 -10.13
CA TYR A 74 -1.84 -1.84 -9.74
C TYR A 74 -2.03 -3.21 -9.06
N ALA A 75 -3.02 -3.28 -8.18
CA ALA A 75 -3.30 -4.53 -7.48
C ALA A 75 -3.66 -5.64 -8.47
N MET A 76 -4.52 -5.32 -9.42
CA MET A 76 -4.92 -6.30 -10.42
C MET A 76 -3.72 -6.77 -11.23
N GLU A 77 -2.85 -5.86 -11.59
CA GLU A 77 -1.68 -6.21 -12.37
C GLU A 77 -0.75 -7.15 -11.62
N LEU A 78 -0.71 -7.03 -10.31
CA LEU A 78 0.16 -7.85 -9.47
C LEU A 78 -0.55 -9.10 -8.94
N GLY A 79 -1.80 -9.32 -9.32
CA GLY A 79 -2.49 -10.54 -8.95
C GLY A 79 -3.26 -10.50 -7.64
N PHE A 80 -3.42 -9.32 -7.07
CA PHE A 80 -4.22 -9.19 -5.85
C PHE A 80 -5.69 -9.01 -6.20
N ASN A 81 -6.53 -9.31 -5.23
CA ASN A 81 -7.92 -8.88 -5.30
C ASN A 81 -7.94 -7.37 -5.12
N PRO A 82 -8.38 -6.61 -6.13
CA PRO A 82 -8.30 -5.16 -6.03
C PRO A 82 -9.12 -4.59 -4.88
N ASP A 83 -10.23 -5.21 -4.55
CA ASP A 83 -11.05 -4.71 -3.45
C ASP A 83 -10.35 -4.81 -2.12
N GLU A 84 -9.56 -5.85 -1.92
CA GLU A 84 -8.81 -5.99 -0.67
C GLU A 84 -7.76 -4.89 -0.52
N ILE A 85 -7.06 -4.61 -1.59
CA ILE A 85 -6.03 -3.58 -1.53
C ILE A 85 -6.68 -2.20 -1.34
N VAL A 86 -7.76 -1.95 -2.06
CA VAL A 86 -8.44 -0.66 -1.94
C VAL A 86 -8.98 -0.47 -0.52
N THR A 87 -9.58 -1.52 0.05
CA THR A 87 -10.08 -1.44 1.41
C THR A 87 -8.97 -1.14 2.39
N LYS A 88 -7.83 -1.80 2.21
CA LYS A 88 -6.71 -1.58 3.10
C LYS A 88 -6.20 -0.15 3.00
N ILE A 89 -6.12 0.39 1.80
CA ILE A 89 -5.70 1.77 1.62
C ILE A 89 -6.68 2.72 2.28
N LYS A 90 -7.97 2.46 2.12
CA LYS A 90 -8.98 3.30 2.78
C LYS A 90 -8.79 3.29 4.28
N GLN A 91 -8.49 2.13 4.85
CA GLN A 91 -8.24 2.03 6.27
C GLN A 91 -7.01 2.83 6.67
N GLU A 92 -5.97 2.74 5.88
CA GLU A 92 -4.73 3.46 6.18
C GLU A 92 -4.93 4.96 6.13
N MET A 93 -5.83 5.42 5.28
CA MET A 93 -6.15 6.83 5.19
C MET A 93 -7.24 7.25 6.16
N GLY A 94 -7.87 6.29 6.80
CA GLY A 94 -9.11 6.53 7.52
C GLY A 94 -8.99 7.47 8.70
N VAL A 95 -7.89 7.40 9.42
CA VAL A 95 -7.73 8.26 10.58
C VAL A 95 -7.76 9.72 10.16
N TYR A 96 -7.07 10.04 9.10
CA TYR A 96 -7.02 11.41 8.62
C TYR A 96 -8.40 11.85 8.13
N ILE A 97 -9.07 11.02 7.39
CA ILE A 97 -10.38 11.34 6.86
C ILE A 97 -11.38 11.54 8.00
N ARG A 98 -11.33 10.66 8.98
CA ARG A 98 -12.22 10.77 10.13
C ARG A 98 -12.02 12.05 10.91
N ARG A 99 -10.79 12.43 11.07
CA ARG A 99 -10.50 13.67 11.77
C ARG A 99 -11.06 14.87 11.04
N SER A 100 -10.90 14.87 9.74
CA SER A 100 -11.46 15.95 8.94
C SER A 100 -12.94 16.06 9.14
N ARG A 101 -13.63 14.93 9.16
CA ARG A 101 -15.07 14.93 9.36
C ARG A 101 -15.45 15.46 10.72
N LYS A 102 -14.72 15.06 11.73
CA LYS A 102 -15.03 15.50 13.06
C LYS A 102 -14.81 16.98 13.23
N ALA A 103 -13.95 17.54 12.45
CA ALA A 103 -13.69 18.96 12.56
C ALA A 103 -14.87 19.79 12.09
N LEU A 104 -15.75 19.20 11.35
CA LEU A 104 -16.93 19.91 10.93
C LEU A 104 -17.94 20.07 12.05
#